data_419873241749102154e3ff669b2c5936
#
_entry.id   419873241749102154e3ff669b2c5936
#
_cell.length_a   1.000
_cell.length_b   1.000
_cell.length_c   1.000
_cell.angle_alpha   90.00
_cell.angle_beta   90.00
_cell.angle_gamma   90.00
#
_symmetry.space_group_name_H-M   'P 1'
#
loop_
_entity.id
_entity.type
_entity.pdbx_description
1 polymer ?
#
loop_
_entity_poly.entity_id
_entity_poly.type
_entity_poly.pdbx_seq_one_letter_code
_entity_poly.pdbx_strand_id
1 'polypeptide(L)'
;MKLVFLHGLGQDKTAWDDVIAALPHYDCLALDLFDEGKMPENFTTLVEQVATELKGIEEDFVLIGLSLGAMLALALSDHTLPHIKGFIVSGAQHDLKRSFLYKLQLLGL
;
A
#
# COMPACT_ATOMS: atom_id res chain seq x y z
N MET A 1 14.10 0.33 -5.67
CA MET A 1 13.01 -0.42 -5.00
C MET A 1 11.71 0.35 -5.14
N LYS A 2 10.65 -0.34 -5.47
CA LYS A 2 9.32 0.25 -5.62
C LYS A 2 8.60 0.36 -4.28
N LEU A 3 7.83 1.44 -4.10
CA LEU A 3 6.92 1.61 -2.96
C LEU A 3 5.49 1.50 -3.46
N VAL A 4 4.72 0.58 -2.92
CA VAL A 4 3.34 0.33 -3.34
C VAL A 4 2.40 0.71 -2.20
N PHE A 5 1.42 1.56 -2.51
CA PHE A 5 0.54 2.20 -1.52
C PHE A 5 -0.90 1.72 -1.64
N LEU A 6 -1.48 1.35 -0.51
CA LEU A 6 -2.88 0.91 -0.38
C LEU A 6 -3.65 1.91 0.49
N HIS A 7 -4.67 2.54 -0.07
CA HIS A 7 -5.45 3.57 0.62
C HIS A 7 -6.47 2.98 1.62
N GLY A 8 -7.08 3.85 2.41
CA GLY A 8 -8.12 3.47 3.36
C GLY A 8 -9.53 3.47 2.78
N LEU A 9 -10.48 3.05 3.60
CA LEU A 9 -11.90 3.05 3.25
C LEU A 9 -12.37 4.50 3.01
N GLY A 10 -13.15 4.69 1.95
CA GLY A 10 -13.65 6.02 1.59
C GLY A 10 -12.62 6.90 0.87
N GLN A 11 -11.46 6.35 0.58
CA GLN A 11 -10.39 7.04 -0.14
C GLN A 11 -10.17 6.41 -1.51
N ASP A 12 -9.21 6.95 -2.26
CA ASP A 12 -8.71 6.40 -3.50
C ASP A 12 -7.18 6.59 -3.55
N LYS A 13 -6.57 6.25 -4.68
CA LYS A 13 -5.10 6.35 -4.82
C LYS A 13 -4.55 7.75 -4.57
N THR A 14 -5.36 8.81 -4.75
CA THR A 14 -4.91 10.20 -4.55
C THR A 14 -4.65 10.52 -3.08
N ALA A 15 -5.11 9.69 -2.15
CA ALA A 15 -4.80 9.86 -0.73
C ALA A 15 -3.30 9.89 -0.46
N TRP A 16 -2.48 9.32 -1.36
CA TRP A 16 -1.03 9.24 -1.23
C TRP A 16 -0.27 10.32 -1.99
N ASP A 17 -0.96 11.23 -2.68
CA ASP A 17 -0.32 12.22 -3.55
C ASP A 17 0.74 13.06 -2.81
N ASP A 18 0.43 13.54 -1.61
CA ASP A 18 1.38 14.36 -0.83
C ASP A 18 2.60 13.55 -0.38
N VAL A 19 2.39 12.30 0.01
CA VAL A 19 3.48 11.41 0.41
C VAL A 19 4.37 11.14 -0.79
N ILE A 20 3.79 10.80 -1.92
CA ILE A 20 4.53 10.48 -3.15
C ILE A 20 5.32 11.71 -3.62
N ALA A 21 4.72 12.90 -3.56
CA ALA A 21 5.40 14.14 -3.91
C ALA A 21 6.62 14.42 -3.03
N ALA A 22 6.61 13.92 -1.78
CA ALA A 22 7.73 14.06 -0.86
C ALA A 22 8.84 13.03 -1.10
N LEU A 23 8.64 12.10 -2.02
CA LEU A 23 9.55 10.98 -2.29
C LEU A 23 9.98 10.95 -3.77
N PRO A 24 10.56 12.06 -4.32
CA PRO A 24 10.81 12.15 -5.76
C PRO A 24 11.85 11.17 -6.28
N HIS A 25 12.66 10.58 -5.39
CA HIS A 25 13.70 9.63 -5.77
C HIS A 25 13.27 8.16 -5.65
N TYR A 26 12.02 7.91 -5.28
CA TYR A 26 11.48 6.57 -5.16
C TYR A 26 10.47 6.31 -6.28
N ASP A 27 10.46 5.07 -6.76
CA ASP A 27 9.44 4.61 -7.71
C ASP A 27 8.19 4.24 -6.92
N CYS A 28 7.16 5.07 -7.01
CA CYS A 28 5.93 4.94 -6.24
C CYS A 28 4.77 4.51 -7.11
N LEU A 29 3.98 3.56 -6.61
CA LEU A 29 2.75 3.10 -7.26
C LEU A 29 1.63 3.08 -6.22
N ALA A 30 0.60 3.88 -6.42
CA ALA A 30 -0.60 3.86 -5.59
C ALA A 30 -1.69 3.09 -6.33
N LEU A 31 -2.30 2.10 -5.67
CA LEU A 31 -3.37 1.30 -6.26
C LEU A 31 -4.73 1.88 -5.87
N ASP A 32 -5.68 1.85 -6.82
CA ASP A 32 -7.09 2.06 -6.52
C ASP A 32 -7.68 0.71 -6.11
N LEU A 33 -8.14 0.62 -4.84
CA LEU A 33 -8.68 -0.63 -4.32
C LEU A 33 -10.11 -0.88 -4.77
N PHE A 34 -10.82 0.17 -5.17
CA PHE A 34 -12.23 0.08 -5.56
C PHE A 34 -12.41 0.52 -7.00
N ASP A 35 -12.88 -0.39 -7.84
CA ASP A 35 -13.20 -0.09 -9.22
C ASP A 35 -14.41 0.85 -9.28
N GLU A 36 -14.23 2.05 -9.84
CA GLU A 36 -15.27 3.09 -9.93
C GLU A 36 -15.91 3.41 -8.57
N GLY A 37 -15.13 3.30 -7.48
CA GLY A 37 -15.62 3.57 -6.13
C GLY A 37 -16.46 2.46 -5.51
N LYS A 38 -16.56 1.31 -6.17
CA LYS A 38 -17.36 0.17 -5.69
C LYS A 38 -16.50 -0.81 -4.93
N MET A 39 -16.93 -1.17 -3.72
CA MET A 39 -16.27 -2.23 -2.97
C MET A 39 -16.58 -3.61 -3.58
N PRO A 40 -15.59 -4.52 -3.61
CA PRO A 40 -15.86 -5.93 -3.88
C PRO A 40 -16.84 -6.52 -2.85
N GLU A 41 -17.43 -7.67 -3.15
CA GLU A 41 -18.43 -8.31 -2.31
C GLU A 41 -17.97 -8.57 -0.88
N ASN A 42 -16.70 -8.89 -0.70
CA ASN A 42 -16.15 -9.17 0.61
C ASN A 42 -14.63 -8.90 0.63
N PHE A 43 -14.08 -8.93 1.84
CA PHE A 43 -12.66 -8.66 2.07
C PHE A 43 -11.76 -9.68 1.40
N THR A 44 -12.14 -10.96 1.40
CA THR A 44 -11.34 -12.03 0.77
C THR A 44 -11.17 -11.78 -0.72
N THR A 45 -12.24 -11.36 -1.41
CA THR A 45 -12.17 -11.02 -2.83
C THR A 45 -11.23 -9.85 -3.06
N LEU A 46 -11.29 -8.84 -2.21
CA LEU A 46 -10.39 -7.68 -2.31
C LEU A 46 -8.93 -8.10 -2.14
N VAL A 47 -8.64 -8.94 -1.16
CA VAL A 47 -7.27 -9.47 -0.94
C VAL A 47 -6.78 -10.20 -2.17
N GLU A 48 -7.60 -11.05 -2.78
CA GLU A 48 -7.22 -11.80 -3.97
C GLU A 48 -6.97 -10.91 -5.18
N GLN A 49 -7.80 -9.87 -5.37
CA GLN A 49 -7.59 -8.89 -6.44
C GLN A 49 -6.28 -8.15 -6.29
N VAL A 50 -5.98 -7.69 -5.08
CA VAL A 50 -4.73 -6.97 -4.81
C VAL A 50 -3.54 -7.91 -4.97
N ALA A 51 -3.64 -9.15 -4.46
CA ALA A 51 -2.57 -10.15 -4.63
C ALA A 51 -2.26 -10.39 -6.10
N THR A 52 -3.28 -10.45 -6.95
CA THR A 52 -3.10 -10.64 -8.40
C THR A 52 -2.34 -9.47 -9.01
N GLU A 53 -2.68 -8.23 -8.64
CA GLU A 53 -1.96 -7.05 -9.12
C GLU A 53 -0.50 -7.05 -8.64
N LEU A 54 -0.26 -7.40 -7.38
CA LEU A 54 1.09 -7.40 -6.82
C LEU A 54 1.98 -8.48 -7.45
N LYS A 55 1.40 -9.61 -7.84
CA LYS A 55 2.14 -10.66 -8.55
C LYS A 55 2.66 -10.20 -9.91
N GLY A 56 2.05 -9.18 -10.50
CA GLY A 56 2.51 -8.57 -11.74
C GLY A 56 3.71 -7.65 -11.58
N ILE A 57 4.09 -7.33 -10.36
CA ILE A 57 5.27 -6.49 -10.11
C ILE A 57 6.50 -7.38 -10.10
N GLU A 58 7.41 -7.12 -11.05
CA GLU A 58 8.59 -7.96 -11.26
C GLU A 58 9.86 -7.42 -10.58
N GLU A 59 9.73 -6.39 -9.76
CA GLU A 59 10.85 -5.83 -8.98
C GLU A 59 10.52 -5.84 -7.50
N ASP A 60 11.55 -5.76 -6.67
CA ASP A 60 11.38 -5.73 -5.22
C ASP A 60 10.57 -4.50 -4.80
N PHE A 61 9.65 -4.68 -3.86
CA PHE A 61 8.82 -3.59 -3.38
C PHE A 61 8.51 -3.70 -1.88
N VAL A 62 8.16 -2.55 -1.30
CA VAL A 62 7.63 -2.45 0.06
C VAL A 62 6.15 -2.09 -0.06
N LEU A 63 5.31 -2.77 0.67
CA LEU A 63 3.87 -2.55 0.67
C LEU A 63 3.47 -1.66 1.84
N ILE A 64 2.81 -0.55 1.53
CA ILE A 64 2.41 0.45 2.51
C ILE A 64 0.90 0.53 2.55
N GLY A 65 0.31 0.35 3.73
CA GLY A 65 -1.15 0.36 3.90
C GLY A 65 -1.60 1.26 5.03
N LEU A 66 -2.72 1.96 4.81
CA LEU A 66 -3.37 2.84 5.77
C LEU A 66 -4.78 2.35 6.02
N SER A 67 -5.15 2.13 7.30
CA SER A 67 -6.49 1.71 7.71
C SER A 67 -6.89 0.40 7.00
N LEU A 68 -7.88 0.41 6.10
CA LEU A 68 -8.23 -0.78 5.31
C LEU A 68 -7.02 -1.33 4.55
N GLY A 69 -6.20 -0.44 3.98
CA GLY A 69 -4.95 -0.83 3.32
C GLY A 69 -3.99 -1.55 4.26
N ALA A 70 -3.95 -1.17 5.54
CA ALA A 70 -3.15 -1.87 6.55
C ALA A 70 -3.68 -3.29 6.79
N MET A 71 -4.99 -3.46 6.86
CA MET A 71 -5.61 -4.78 7.00
C MET A 71 -5.30 -5.68 5.80
N LEU A 72 -5.36 -5.10 4.59
CA LEU A 72 -4.99 -5.80 3.36
C LEU A 72 -3.52 -6.24 3.38
N ALA A 73 -2.63 -5.34 3.79
CA ALA A 73 -1.20 -5.66 3.86
C ALA A 73 -0.94 -6.81 4.83
N LEU A 74 -1.60 -6.82 5.99
CA LEU A 74 -1.49 -7.91 6.94
C LEU A 74 -2.03 -9.23 6.38
N ALA A 75 -3.16 -9.19 5.69
CA ALA A 75 -3.72 -10.38 5.04
C ALA A 75 -2.79 -10.90 3.93
N LEU A 76 -2.18 -9.98 3.17
CA LEU A 76 -1.27 -10.34 2.09
C LEU A 76 0.05 -10.92 2.58
N SER A 77 0.41 -10.72 3.86
CA SER A 77 1.61 -11.32 4.44
C SER A 77 1.58 -12.84 4.44
N ASP A 78 0.38 -13.44 4.37
CA ASP A 78 0.21 -14.89 4.29
C ASP A 78 0.27 -15.43 2.85
N HIS A 79 0.35 -14.53 1.85
CA HIS A 79 0.43 -14.91 0.45
C HIS A 79 1.88 -15.02 -0.01
N THR A 80 2.13 -15.90 -0.99
CA THR A 80 3.46 -16.01 -1.60
C THR A 80 3.64 -14.90 -2.62
N LEU A 81 4.38 -13.88 -2.24
CA LEU A 81 4.72 -12.72 -3.08
C LEU A 81 6.24 -12.58 -3.11
N PRO A 82 6.91 -13.10 -4.15
CA PRO A 82 8.37 -13.28 -4.12
C PRO A 82 9.16 -11.97 -4.06
N HIS A 83 8.58 -10.85 -4.51
CA HIS A 83 9.27 -9.57 -4.55
C HIS A 83 8.98 -8.65 -3.38
N ILE A 84 8.10 -9.07 -2.46
CA ILE A 84 7.78 -8.22 -1.30
C ILE A 84 8.91 -8.27 -0.28
N LYS A 85 9.42 -7.10 0.12
CA LYS A 85 10.56 -6.97 1.03
C LYS A 85 10.20 -6.41 2.38
N GLY A 86 9.01 -5.90 2.54
CA GLY A 86 8.57 -5.38 3.82
C GLY A 86 7.18 -4.79 3.76
N PHE A 87 6.66 -4.51 4.96
CA PHE A 87 5.33 -3.93 5.14
C PHE A 87 5.43 -2.72 6.05
N ILE A 88 4.74 -1.64 5.68
CA ILE A 88 4.53 -0.50 6.55
C ILE A 88 3.03 -0.31 6.70
N VAL A 89 2.53 -0.38 7.92
CA VAL A 89 1.10 -0.27 8.18
C VAL A 89 0.82 0.87 9.16
N SER A 90 -0.28 1.57 8.97
CA SER A 90 -0.67 2.68 9.83
C SER A 90 -2.19 2.72 9.97
N GLY A 91 -2.66 2.94 11.20
CA GLY A 91 -4.06 3.17 11.48
C GLY A 91 -4.41 4.65 11.66
N ALA A 92 -3.39 5.53 11.73
CA ALA A 92 -3.58 6.96 11.92
C ALA A 92 -3.61 7.67 10.58
N GLN A 93 -4.52 8.65 10.43
CA GLN A 93 -4.65 9.42 9.20
C GLN A 93 -4.02 10.81 9.29
N HIS A 94 -4.02 11.43 10.46
CA HIS A 94 -3.36 12.72 10.65
C HIS A 94 -1.84 12.53 10.65
N ASP A 95 -1.10 13.50 10.13
CA ASP A 95 0.35 13.44 10.00
C ASP A 95 0.85 12.20 9.22
N LEU A 96 0.07 11.73 8.27
CA LEU A 96 0.40 10.54 7.48
C LEU A 96 1.79 10.64 6.85
N LYS A 97 2.11 11.76 6.23
CA LYS A 97 3.41 12.00 5.57
C LYS A 97 4.57 11.84 6.56
N ARG A 98 4.47 12.47 7.74
CA ARG A 98 5.50 12.43 8.76
C ARG A 98 5.67 11.01 9.31
N SER A 99 4.56 10.36 9.64
CA SER A 99 4.57 8.99 10.14
C SER A 99 5.18 8.03 9.14
N PHE A 100 4.84 8.18 7.87
CA PHE A 100 5.35 7.35 6.80
C PHE A 100 6.85 7.54 6.60
N LEU A 101 7.32 8.79 6.57
CA LEU A 101 8.75 9.06 6.41
C LEU A 101 9.59 8.51 7.56
N TYR A 102 9.07 8.60 8.77
CA TYR A 102 9.72 8.00 9.94
C TYR A 102 9.86 6.49 9.80
N LYS A 103 8.79 5.82 9.37
CA LYS A 103 8.80 4.36 9.17
C LYS A 103 9.75 3.94 8.06
N LEU A 104 9.83 4.70 6.98
CA LEU A 104 10.82 4.45 5.92
C LEU A 104 12.24 4.54 6.49
N GLN A 105 12.50 5.53 7.32
CA GLN A 105 13.81 5.71 7.94
C GLN A 105 14.19 4.52 8.81
N LEU A 106 13.23 3.97 9.58
CA LEU A 106 13.47 2.78 10.40
C LEU A 106 13.82 1.56 9.56
N LEU A 107 13.32 1.49 8.33
CA LEU A 107 13.64 0.41 7.38
C LEU A 107 14.95 0.64 6.64
N GLY A 108 15.60 1.79 6.82
CA GLY A 108 16.84 2.13 6.13
C GLY A 108 16.64 2.57 4.68
N LEU A 109 15.43 3.01 4.35
CA LEU A 109 15.10 3.45 2.98
C LEU A 109 15.22 4.98 2.81
#